data_d03bd486df2ee4e872b7616113ca4e71
#
_entry.id   d03bd486df2ee4e872b7616113ca4e71
#
_cell.length_a   1.000
_cell.length_b   1.000
_cell.length_c   1.000
_cell.angle_alpha   90.00
_cell.angle_beta   90.00
_cell.angle_gamma   90.00
#
_symmetry.space_group_name_H-M   'P 1'
#
loop_
_entity.id
_entity.type
_entity.pdbx_description
1 polymer ?
#
loop_
_entity_poly.entity_id
_entity_poly.type
_entity_poly.pdbx_seq_one_letter_code
_entity_poly.pdbx_strand_id
1 'polypeptide(L)'
;MANVGIFVGTMYGNSLLVAEEAQTILKKQGHEATVYEDPVLTDWERYSDDYALIVTSTTGQGDLPDSIVPLYEAIKDKHGHQPTRRYGLIALGDSSYSHFCGGGKKFDALLQEHAAQRVGEVLYIDAADYPEPETLSSPWVEQWGALLN
;
A
#
# COMPACT_ATOMS: atom_id res chain seq x y z
N MET A 1 -3.80 -16.25 11.73
CA MET A 1 -4.71 -15.21 11.27
C MET A 1 -4.13 -13.84 11.60
N ALA A 2 -4.04 -12.98 10.61
CA ALA A 2 -3.47 -11.65 10.77
C ALA A 2 -4.55 -10.57 10.67
N ASN A 3 -4.24 -9.38 11.17
CA ASN A 3 -5.08 -8.20 11.05
C ASN A 3 -4.35 -7.22 10.12
N VAL A 4 -5.01 -6.84 9.03
CA VAL A 4 -4.39 -6.02 7.97
C VAL A 4 -5.19 -4.75 7.74
N GLY A 5 -4.52 -3.60 7.83
CA GLY A 5 -5.07 -2.34 7.36
C GLY A 5 -4.59 -2.08 5.94
N ILE A 6 -5.51 -1.82 5.02
CA ILE A 6 -5.19 -1.53 3.62
C ILE A 6 -5.37 -0.04 3.39
N PHE A 7 -4.26 0.65 3.14
CA PHE A 7 -4.21 2.12 3.04
C PHE A 7 -4.08 2.53 1.58
N VAL A 8 -5.07 3.25 1.07
CA VAL A 8 -5.23 3.50 -0.36
C VAL A 8 -4.92 4.94 -0.73
N GLY A 9 -4.10 5.10 -1.77
CA GLY A 9 -3.93 6.39 -2.45
C GLY A 9 -4.37 6.25 -3.90
N THR A 10 -5.41 6.98 -4.28
CA THR A 10 -5.95 6.89 -5.63
C THR A 10 -6.44 8.24 -6.13
N MET A 11 -6.32 8.47 -7.44
CA MET A 11 -6.92 9.63 -8.12
C MET A 11 -8.11 9.20 -8.98
N TYR A 12 -8.00 8.04 -9.63
CA TYR A 12 -9.02 7.57 -10.60
C TYR A 12 -9.67 6.24 -10.22
N GLY A 13 -9.38 5.72 -9.02
CA GLY A 13 -10.04 4.53 -8.52
C GLY A 13 -9.32 3.20 -8.78
N ASN A 14 -8.24 3.16 -9.55
CA ASN A 14 -7.53 1.90 -9.83
C ASN A 14 -6.91 1.27 -8.58
N SER A 15 -6.30 2.09 -7.72
CA SER A 15 -5.75 1.59 -6.47
C SER A 15 -6.84 1.08 -5.53
N LEU A 16 -8.00 1.74 -5.51
CA LEU A 16 -9.11 1.29 -4.71
C LEU A 16 -9.62 -0.08 -5.17
N LEU A 17 -9.72 -0.29 -6.49
CA LEU A 17 -10.11 -1.58 -7.04
C LEU A 17 -9.15 -2.68 -6.59
N VAL A 18 -7.84 -2.43 -6.68
CA VAL A 18 -6.81 -3.37 -6.21
C VAL A 18 -6.95 -3.64 -4.72
N ALA A 19 -7.19 -2.59 -3.93
CA ALA A 19 -7.35 -2.73 -2.48
C ALA A 19 -8.58 -3.56 -2.11
N GLU A 20 -9.69 -3.37 -2.80
CA GLU A 20 -10.92 -4.13 -2.56
C GLU A 20 -10.74 -5.61 -2.91
N GLU A 21 -10.04 -5.90 -4.02
CA GLU A 21 -9.70 -7.26 -4.38
C GLU A 21 -8.76 -7.90 -3.33
N ALA A 22 -7.78 -7.14 -2.86
CA ALA A 22 -6.86 -7.60 -1.82
C ALA A 22 -7.62 -7.93 -0.53
N GLN A 23 -8.58 -7.10 -0.14
CA GLN A 23 -9.41 -7.36 1.02
C GLN A 23 -10.15 -8.68 0.88
N THR A 24 -10.75 -8.92 -0.27
CA THR A 24 -11.47 -10.17 -0.55
C THR A 24 -10.57 -11.39 -0.44
N ILE A 25 -9.38 -11.31 -1.03
CA ILE A 25 -8.41 -12.42 -1.01
C ILE A 25 -7.93 -12.71 0.42
N LEU A 26 -7.56 -11.68 1.16
CA LEU A 26 -7.07 -11.84 2.52
C LEU A 26 -8.14 -12.42 3.44
N LYS A 27 -9.39 -11.99 3.30
CA LYS A 27 -10.49 -12.56 4.06
C LYS A 27 -10.72 -14.03 3.77
N LYS A 28 -10.60 -14.45 2.50
CA LYS A 28 -10.70 -15.86 2.12
C LYS A 28 -9.59 -16.70 2.76
N GLN A 29 -8.45 -16.11 3.04
CA GLN A 29 -7.34 -16.79 3.70
C GLN A 29 -7.47 -16.82 5.22
N GLY A 30 -8.53 -16.24 5.76
CA GLY A 30 -8.79 -16.22 7.19
C GLY A 30 -8.22 -15.01 7.92
N HIS A 31 -7.69 -14.04 7.20
CA HIS A 31 -7.23 -12.78 7.80
C HIS A 31 -8.35 -11.78 7.93
N GLU A 32 -8.21 -10.84 8.84
CA GLU A 32 -9.08 -9.67 8.87
C GLU A 32 -8.42 -8.57 8.03
N ALA A 33 -9.21 -7.89 7.21
CA ALA A 33 -8.69 -6.84 6.34
C ALA A 33 -9.71 -5.71 6.21
N THR A 34 -9.24 -4.48 6.39
CA THR A 34 -10.08 -3.29 6.32
C THR A 34 -9.43 -2.27 5.37
N VAL A 35 -10.24 -1.72 4.45
CA VAL A 35 -9.79 -0.73 3.48
C VAL A 35 -10.03 0.68 4.01
N TYR A 36 -9.02 1.53 3.91
CA TYR A 36 -9.07 2.95 4.29
C TYR A 36 -8.83 3.81 3.06
N GLU A 37 -9.87 4.48 2.54
CA GLU A 37 -9.78 5.26 1.29
C GLU A 37 -9.16 6.63 1.48
N ASP A 38 -9.44 7.28 2.60
CA ASP A 38 -8.86 8.57 2.96
C ASP A 38 -8.19 8.42 4.33
N PRO A 39 -7.10 7.64 4.39
CA PRO A 39 -6.55 7.25 5.67
C PRO A 39 -5.95 8.43 6.43
N VAL A 40 -6.10 8.36 7.75
CA VAL A 40 -5.51 9.33 8.67
C VAL A 40 -4.60 8.61 9.66
N LEU A 41 -3.82 9.37 10.42
CA LEU A 41 -2.81 8.80 11.32
C LEU A 41 -3.41 7.82 12.35
N THR A 42 -4.61 8.11 12.88
CA THR A 42 -5.24 7.20 13.84
C THR A 42 -5.56 5.84 13.23
N ASP A 43 -5.89 5.80 11.94
CA ASP A 43 -6.10 4.52 11.25
C ASP A 43 -4.80 3.75 11.18
N TRP A 44 -3.70 4.43 10.85
CA TRP A 44 -2.37 3.84 10.76
C TRP A 44 -1.90 3.28 12.10
N GLU A 45 -2.13 4.03 13.18
CA GLU A 45 -1.69 3.65 14.52
C GLU A 45 -2.37 2.39 15.06
N ARG A 46 -3.56 2.06 14.55
CA ARG A 46 -4.27 0.83 14.94
C ARG A 46 -3.50 -0.44 14.56
N TYR A 47 -2.59 -0.34 13.61
CA TYR A 47 -1.86 -1.49 13.06
C TYR A 47 -0.37 -1.48 13.43
N SER A 48 -0.01 -0.81 14.51
CA SER A 48 1.40 -0.69 14.93
C SER A 48 2.09 -2.03 15.14
N ASP A 49 1.37 -3.03 15.64
CA ASP A 49 1.88 -4.38 15.87
C ASP A 49 1.29 -5.40 14.90
N ASP A 50 0.57 -4.95 13.90
CA ASP A 50 -0.10 -5.77 12.91
C ASP A 50 0.52 -5.53 11.53
N TYR A 51 -0.28 -5.69 10.48
CA TYR A 51 0.19 -5.53 9.10
C TYR A 51 -0.49 -4.35 8.42
N ALA A 52 0.28 -3.62 7.64
CA ALA A 52 -0.25 -2.56 6.78
C ALA A 52 0.04 -2.94 5.32
N LEU A 53 -0.96 -2.85 4.48
CA LEU A 53 -0.78 -2.99 3.03
C LEU A 53 -1.05 -1.63 2.41
N ILE A 54 -0.03 -1.04 1.81
CA ILE A 54 -0.17 0.25 1.13
C ILE A 54 -0.42 -0.02 -0.36
N VAL A 55 -1.50 0.53 -0.90
CA VAL A 55 -1.84 0.42 -2.31
C VAL A 55 -2.01 1.83 -2.85
N THR A 56 -1.04 2.31 -3.61
CA THR A 56 -1.06 3.70 -4.05
C THR A 56 -0.67 3.85 -5.51
N SER A 57 -1.36 4.75 -6.20
CA SER A 57 -0.97 5.20 -7.53
C SER A 57 0.03 6.35 -7.43
N THR A 58 0.48 6.83 -8.58
CA THR A 58 1.43 7.92 -8.70
C THR A 58 0.80 9.02 -9.55
N THR A 59 0.94 10.26 -9.13
CA THR A 59 0.42 11.41 -9.86
C THR A 59 1.54 12.38 -10.22
N GLY A 60 1.31 13.24 -11.22
CA GLY A 60 2.20 14.34 -11.57
C GLY A 60 3.66 13.90 -11.74
N GLN A 61 4.54 14.50 -10.98
CA GLN A 61 6.01 14.29 -11.05
C GLN A 61 6.49 13.21 -10.08
N GLY A 62 5.76 12.12 -9.98
CA GLY A 62 6.08 11.06 -9.04
C GLY A 62 5.52 11.29 -7.65
N ASP A 63 4.41 12.01 -7.56
CA ASP A 63 3.80 12.37 -6.30
C ASP A 63 2.75 11.36 -5.85
N LEU A 64 2.44 11.40 -4.56
CA LEU A 64 1.33 10.62 -4.00
C LEU A 64 0.00 11.29 -4.37
N PRO A 65 -1.06 10.49 -4.57
CA PRO A 65 -2.41 11.04 -4.71
C PRO A 65 -2.84 11.80 -3.46
N ASP A 66 -3.65 12.84 -3.66
CA ASP A 66 -4.12 13.71 -2.57
C ASP A 66 -4.82 12.95 -1.44
N SER A 67 -5.46 11.83 -1.77
CA SER A 67 -6.19 11.04 -0.76
C SER A 67 -5.29 10.43 0.31
N ILE A 68 -4.01 10.16 0.01
CA ILE A 68 -3.09 9.53 0.97
C ILE A 68 -2.02 10.51 1.48
N VAL A 69 -1.88 11.67 0.88
CA VAL A 69 -0.91 12.68 1.33
C VAL A 69 -1.06 13.02 2.81
N PRO A 70 -2.28 13.24 3.35
CA PRO A 70 -2.41 13.54 4.78
C PRO A 70 -1.82 12.45 5.68
N LEU A 71 -2.00 11.19 5.33
CA LEU A 71 -1.39 10.09 6.07
C LEU A 71 0.13 10.12 5.97
N TYR A 72 0.65 10.27 4.75
CA TYR A 72 2.10 10.30 4.51
C TYR A 72 2.77 11.41 5.31
N GLU A 73 2.22 12.62 5.25
CA GLU A 73 2.77 13.78 5.97
C GLU A 73 2.67 13.60 7.49
N ALA A 74 1.56 13.04 7.97
CA ALA A 74 1.38 12.78 9.40
C ALA A 74 2.37 11.74 9.91
N ILE A 75 2.62 10.69 9.15
CA ILE A 75 3.63 9.68 9.52
C ILE A 75 5.02 10.34 9.57
N LYS A 76 5.35 11.12 8.55
CA LYS A 76 6.63 11.78 8.43
C LYS A 76 6.89 12.75 9.59
N ASP A 77 5.87 13.55 9.95
CA ASP A 77 6.02 14.64 10.92
C ASP A 77 5.76 14.23 12.37
N LYS A 78 4.88 13.26 12.59
CA LYS A 78 4.36 12.96 13.93
C LYS A 78 4.66 11.55 14.43
N HIS A 79 4.94 10.63 13.52
CA HIS A 79 5.29 9.27 13.89
C HIS A 79 6.80 9.13 13.75
N GLY A 80 7.43 8.37 14.56
CA GLY A 80 8.85 8.15 14.46
C GLY A 80 9.16 6.72 14.10
N HIS A 81 10.16 6.21 14.76
CA HIS A 81 10.65 4.85 14.63
C HIS A 81 9.53 3.83 14.86
N GLN A 82 9.36 2.87 13.97
CA GLN A 82 8.27 1.88 14.06
C GLN A 82 8.76 0.47 13.72
N PRO A 83 9.67 -0.09 14.57
CA PRO A 83 10.33 -1.36 14.26
C PRO A 83 9.41 -2.58 14.35
N THR A 84 8.24 -2.46 14.98
CA THR A 84 7.27 -3.56 15.08
C THR A 84 6.27 -3.56 13.93
N ARG A 85 6.25 -2.48 13.13
CA ARG A 85 5.33 -2.40 12.00
C ARG A 85 5.82 -3.26 10.85
N ARG A 86 4.91 -4.05 10.31
CA ARG A 86 5.19 -4.92 9.15
C ARG A 86 4.28 -4.49 8.02
N TYR A 87 4.80 -4.37 6.81
CA TYR A 87 4.00 -3.84 5.72
C TYR A 87 4.32 -4.50 4.39
N GLY A 88 3.35 -4.41 3.49
CA GLY A 88 3.50 -4.71 2.07
C GLY A 88 3.14 -3.48 1.26
N LEU A 89 3.58 -3.42 0.02
CA LEU A 89 3.35 -2.27 -0.84
C LEU A 89 3.05 -2.70 -2.27
N ILE A 90 1.95 -2.18 -2.80
CA ILE A 90 1.60 -2.29 -4.21
C ILE A 90 1.62 -0.88 -4.77
N ALA A 91 2.52 -0.64 -5.72
CA ALA A 91 2.71 0.67 -6.33
C ALA A 91 2.22 0.64 -7.78
N LEU A 92 1.28 1.50 -8.10
CA LEU A 92 0.77 1.65 -9.44
C LEU A 92 1.40 2.86 -10.11
N GLY A 93 1.68 2.75 -11.41
CA GLY A 93 2.26 3.84 -12.17
C GLY A 93 2.13 3.57 -13.66
N ASP A 94 2.81 4.39 -14.44
CA ASP A 94 2.81 4.29 -15.90
C ASP A 94 4.23 4.59 -16.37
N SER A 95 4.84 3.62 -17.05
CA SER A 95 6.24 3.73 -17.51
C SER A 95 6.43 4.75 -18.63
N SER A 96 5.33 5.24 -19.23
CA SER A 96 5.43 6.36 -20.18
C SER A 96 5.75 7.69 -19.52
N TYR A 97 5.67 7.77 -18.18
CA TYR A 97 6.06 8.95 -17.42
C TYR A 97 7.41 8.72 -16.74
N SER A 98 8.19 9.80 -16.55
CA SER A 98 9.57 9.72 -16.08
C SER A 98 9.74 9.27 -14.63
N HIS A 99 8.70 9.42 -13.81
CA HIS A 99 8.75 9.04 -12.38
C HIS A 99 7.89 7.82 -12.10
N PHE A 100 8.17 6.72 -12.79
CA PHE A 100 7.42 5.48 -12.67
C PHE A 100 7.31 5.02 -11.22
N CYS A 101 6.08 4.84 -10.74
CA CYS A 101 5.76 4.41 -9.38
C CYS A 101 6.40 5.26 -8.28
N GLY A 102 6.67 6.55 -8.57
CA GLY A 102 7.31 7.45 -7.63
C GLY A 102 6.55 7.62 -6.31
N GLY A 103 5.20 7.60 -6.35
CA GLY A 103 4.38 7.68 -5.15
C GLY A 103 4.66 6.54 -4.19
N GLY A 104 4.59 5.31 -4.68
CA GLY A 104 4.88 4.12 -3.88
C GLY A 104 6.31 4.09 -3.37
N LYS A 105 7.26 4.49 -4.22
CA LYS A 105 8.68 4.56 -3.83
C LYS A 105 8.91 5.54 -2.69
N LYS A 106 8.22 6.68 -2.69
CA LYS A 106 8.30 7.65 -1.59
C LYS A 106 7.81 7.05 -0.28
N PHE A 107 6.68 6.34 -0.33
CA PHE A 107 6.12 5.73 0.86
C PHE A 107 7.03 4.63 1.41
N ASP A 108 7.57 3.79 0.53
CA ASP A 108 8.52 2.76 0.93
C ASP A 108 9.76 3.36 1.59
N ALA A 109 10.32 4.42 1.01
CA ALA A 109 11.49 5.09 1.56
C ALA A 109 11.23 5.65 2.97
N LEU A 110 10.05 6.25 3.17
CA LEU A 110 9.67 6.77 4.49
C LEU A 110 9.61 5.65 5.53
N LEU A 111 8.96 4.54 5.19
CA LEU A 111 8.83 3.43 6.13
C LEU A 111 10.16 2.75 6.41
N GLN A 112 11.04 2.67 5.43
CA GLN A 112 12.40 2.15 5.64
C GLN A 112 13.20 3.07 6.59
N GLU A 113 13.06 4.39 6.45
CA GLU A 113 13.68 5.34 7.38
C GLU A 113 13.18 5.14 8.81
N HIS A 114 11.92 4.74 8.97
CA HIS A 114 11.32 4.49 10.29
C HIS A 114 11.59 3.08 10.81
N ALA A 115 12.42 2.31 10.11
CA ALA A 115 12.79 0.94 10.46
C ALA A 115 11.62 -0.05 10.44
N ALA A 116 10.53 0.27 9.74
CA ALA A 116 9.43 -0.66 9.55
C ALA A 116 9.92 -1.86 8.72
N GLN A 117 9.33 -3.02 8.96
CA GLN A 117 9.73 -4.27 8.30
C GLN A 117 8.85 -4.55 7.10
N ARG A 118 9.46 -4.53 5.91
CA ARG A 118 8.73 -4.90 4.69
C ARG A 118 8.63 -6.42 4.59
N VAL A 119 7.42 -6.91 4.39
CA VAL A 119 7.14 -8.34 4.19
C VAL A 119 7.02 -8.58 2.69
N GLY A 120 7.90 -9.41 2.14
CA GLY A 120 7.94 -9.69 0.72
C GLY A 120 8.52 -8.53 -0.08
N GLU A 121 8.32 -8.57 -1.38
CA GLU A 121 8.82 -7.55 -2.29
C GLU A 121 7.71 -6.57 -2.68
N VAL A 122 8.09 -5.36 -3.05
CA VAL A 122 7.15 -4.38 -3.59
C VAL A 122 6.63 -4.87 -4.95
N LEU A 123 5.33 -4.76 -5.17
CA LEU A 123 4.76 -5.01 -6.48
C LEU A 123 4.62 -3.69 -7.22
N TYR A 124 5.24 -3.60 -8.39
CA TYR A 124 5.11 -2.45 -9.28
C TYR A 124 4.20 -2.83 -10.45
N ILE A 125 3.11 -2.08 -10.62
CA ILE A 125 2.16 -2.34 -11.71
C ILE A 125 2.24 -1.19 -12.71
N ASP A 126 2.58 -1.53 -13.95
CA ASP A 126 2.70 -0.57 -15.05
C ASP A 126 1.39 -0.57 -15.85
N ALA A 127 0.67 0.55 -15.81
CA ALA A 127 -0.59 0.71 -16.54
C ALA A 127 -0.42 0.59 -18.06
N ALA A 128 0.78 0.87 -18.58
CA ALA A 128 1.06 0.71 -20.01
C ALA A 128 0.99 -0.77 -20.46
N ASP A 129 1.37 -1.69 -19.57
CA ASP A 129 1.35 -3.13 -19.85
C ASP A 129 0.14 -3.84 -19.28
N TYR A 130 -0.42 -3.31 -18.19
CA TYR A 130 -1.50 -3.96 -17.45
C TYR A 130 -2.64 -2.97 -17.21
N PRO A 131 -3.53 -2.78 -18.19
CA PRO A 131 -4.69 -1.90 -18.02
C PRO A 131 -5.66 -2.41 -16.94
N GLU A 132 -5.61 -3.72 -16.64
CA GLU A 132 -6.35 -4.31 -15.53
C GLU A 132 -5.35 -4.69 -14.43
N PRO A 133 -5.10 -3.81 -13.44
CA PRO A 133 -4.04 -4.02 -12.46
C PRO A 133 -4.23 -5.27 -11.60
N GLU A 134 -5.47 -5.71 -11.39
CA GLU A 134 -5.77 -6.90 -10.60
C GLU A 134 -5.20 -8.19 -11.22
N THR A 135 -4.85 -8.18 -12.49
CA THR A 135 -4.19 -9.31 -13.15
C THR A 135 -2.87 -9.64 -12.45
N LEU A 136 -2.13 -8.60 -12.02
CA LEU A 136 -0.88 -8.79 -11.28
C LEU A 136 -1.10 -8.82 -9.77
N SER A 137 -2.00 -7.99 -9.25
CA SER A 137 -2.14 -7.84 -7.81
C SER A 137 -2.76 -9.07 -7.14
N SER A 138 -3.73 -9.72 -7.78
CA SER A 138 -4.40 -10.87 -7.15
C SER A 138 -3.43 -12.00 -6.79
N PRO A 139 -2.60 -12.52 -7.72
CA PRO A 139 -1.63 -13.55 -7.34
C PRO A 139 -0.59 -13.06 -6.33
N TRP A 140 -0.18 -11.79 -6.44
CA TRP A 140 0.76 -11.23 -5.47
C TRP A 140 0.17 -11.19 -4.06
N VAL A 141 -1.10 -10.77 -3.92
CA VAL A 141 -1.77 -10.71 -2.62
C VAL A 141 -1.95 -12.11 -2.03
N GLU A 142 -2.27 -13.10 -2.87
CA GLU A 142 -2.37 -14.48 -2.40
C GLU A 142 -1.06 -14.97 -1.78
N GLN A 143 0.06 -14.68 -2.43
CA GLN A 143 1.39 -15.04 -1.93
C GLN A 143 1.76 -14.24 -0.68
N TRP A 144 1.49 -12.94 -0.70
CA TRP A 144 1.78 -12.07 0.44
C TRP A 144 0.98 -12.49 1.68
N GLY A 145 -0.33 -12.74 1.49
CA GLY A 145 -1.20 -13.18 2.57
C GLY A 145 -0.76 -14.49 3.19
N ALA A 146 -0.15 -15.37 2.41
CA ALA A 146 0.38 -16.65 2.91
C ALA A 146 1.61 -16.46 3.80
N LEU A 147 2.28 -15.31 3.74
CA LEU A 147 3.43 -14.98 4.59
C LEU A 147 3.01 -14.46 5.97
N LEU A 148 1.75 -14.09 6.14
CA LEU A 148 1.26 -13.50 7.38
C LEU A 148 0.91 -14.57 8.41
N ASN A 149 1.04 -14.22 9.68
CA ASN A 149 0.76 -15.15 10.78
C ASN A 149 -0.67 -15.08 11.26
#